data_063d957e19b4a7ee03def33c206a44dd
#
_entry.id   063d957e19b4a7ee03def33c206a44dd
#
_cell.length_a   1.000
_cell.length_b   1.000
_cell.length_c   1.000
_cell.angle_alpha   90.00
_cell.angle_beta   90.00
_cell.angle_gamma   90.00
#
_symmetry.space_group_name_H-M   'P 1'
#
loop_
_entity.id
_entity.type
_entity.pdbx_description
1 polymer ?
#
loop_
_entity_poly.entity_id
_entity_poly.type
_entity_poly.pdbx_seq_one_letter_code
_entity_poly.pdbx_strand_id
1 'polypeptide(L)'
;MESKDALKYKNEELHTKNPKHQLDNIKSYYFIHNIFDNIVLHRTLEIVKCNKKLQKKLNINIKNYQIYSGIYTTIEIEIIPAKNKYGQFINIDKDEDIYYGIYFNDDKTKIKRTFINKEDNVSKINIIIGINVFFFDKLFENCECIESINFKKFSRTTIYSMDSMFKGCSSLKELKLSKFNTYNVLSMEKMFKGCSSLKELNLSNFNTINVKNMHGMFSKCSSLKLLNISNFNTNNVRNMNCMFKGCSSLKELDLSNFNTNKVGNTKDLIDEKISLLISFINDCLKNAGGDDDSEQCLIKSEFNLSNFNINEEEIAYDFVSNLIKLGYKLPEPKDPKKIIGMRYMFNGCSSLERLNLFNFNTENVKNMDGMFKGCLSLKELNVSNFNTNNVTIMKDMFNDCLSLKKLNLSNFSINNVIEITDMFSGCSSLEELNIENFADNNIKDISGMFHKCSSLKELNISNLKTNNLNNMKGLFYGCLSLQKLSLNNFNTNTVKNMSYMFCGCKSLKELNISNFITNDVKDMSYMFYRCSSLNDLNISNFNTNNVEEMRYMFTGLPDDLKLKIKTQYKNYKEEAFL
;
A
#
# COMPACT_ATOMS: atom_id res chain seq x y z
N MET A 1 -21.63 -35.24 -66.32
CA MET A 1 -20.86 -36.47 -66.48
C MET A 1 -19.65 -36.30 -65.57
N GLU A 2 -19.76 -36.69 -64.35
CA GLU A 2 -19.40 -37.91 -63.68
C GLU A 2 -17.94 -38.34 -63.96
N SER A 3 -17.12 -38.30 -62.92
CA SER A 3 -16.77 -39.59 -62.31
C SER A 3 -16.06 -39.35 -60.94
N LYS A 4 -16.61 -39.98 -59.97
CA LYS A 4 -16.05 -40.29 -58.67
C LYS A 4 -14.83 -41.20 -58.84
N ASP A 5 -13.73 -40.87 -58.15
CA ASP A 5 -12.84 -41.93 -57.69
C ASP A 5 -12.35 -41.63 -56.28
N ALA A 6 -12.92 -42.41 -55.40
CA ALA A 6 -12.57 -42.48 -53.99
C ALA A 6 -11.23 -43.22 -53.85
N LEU A 7 -10.19 -42.57 -53.44
CA LEU A 7 -8.96 -43.18 -52.98
C LEU A 7 -9.18 -43.80 -51.60
N LYS A 8 -9.45 -45.13 -51.58
CA LYS A 8 -9.31 -46.01 -50.43
C LYS A 8 -7.84 -46.01 -50.00
N TYR A 9 -7.52 -45.32 -48.91
CA TYR A 9 -6.32 -45.65 -48.16
C TYR A 9 -6.55 -46.93 -47.37
N LYS A 10 -5.92 -48.01 -47.77
CA LYS A 10 -5.70 -49.21 -46.99
C LYS A 10 -5.00 -48.83 -45.69
N ASN A 11 -5.60 -49.16 -44.57
CA ASN A 11 -4.93 -49.26 -43.27
C ASN A 11 -3.96 -50.45 -43.37
N GLU A 12 -2.71 -50.16 -43.73
CA GLU A 12 -1.60 -51.01 -43.35
C GLU A 12 -1.26 -50.69 -41.91
N GLU A 13 -1.49 -51.60 -41.00
CA GLU A 13 -0.94 -51.61 -39.66
C GLU A 13 0.60 -51.65 -39.76
N LEU A 14 1.20 -50.49 -39.87
CA LEU A 14 2.61 -50.32 -39.57
C LEU A 14 2.74 -50.55 -38.04
N HIS A 15 3.28 -51.71 -37.69
CA HIS A 15 3.86 -51.96 -36.38
C HIS A 15 4.97 -50.90 -36.14
N THR A 16 4.57 -49.72 -35.66
CA THR A 16 5.50 -48.64 -35.29
C THR A 16 6.26 -49.11 -34.07
N LYS A 17 7.48 -49.59 -34.25
CA LYS A 17 8.51 -49.67 -33.23
C LYS A 17 8.53 -48.32 -32.51
N ASN A 18 8.29 -48.35 -31.23
CA ASN A 18 8.13 -47.22 -30.31
C ASN A 18 9.11 -46.06 -30.66
N PRO A 19 8.64 -44.89 -31.13
CA PRO A 19 9.49 -43.81 -31.66
C PRO A 19 10.51 -43.28 -30.62
N LYS A 20 10.33 -43.59 -29.34
CA LYS A 20 11.24 -43.25 -28.25
C LYS A 20 12.65 -43.86 -28.39
N HIS A 21 12.84 -44.96 -29.17
CA HIS A 21 14.16 -45.58 -29.31
C HIS A 21 14.97 -45.11 -30.53
N GLN A 22 14.36 -44.45 -31.48
CA GLN A 22 15.07 -44.03 -32.71
C GLN A 22 16.07 -42.87 -32.46
N LEU A 23 15.69 -41.90 -31.60
CA LEU A 23 16.54 -40.78 -31.24
C LEU A 23 17.77 -41.18 -30.37
N ASP A 24 17.67 -42.29 -29.64
CA ASP A 24 18.78 -42.82 -28.82
C ASP A 24 19.97 -43.31 -29.65
N ASN A 25 19.71 -43.70 -30.90
CA ASN A 25 20.71 -44.27 -31.83
C ASN A 25 21.54 -43.20 -32.58
N ILE A 26 21.12 -41.93 -32.47
CA ILE A 26 21.87 -40.83 -33.08
C ILE A 26 23.19 -40.61 -32.30
N LYS A 27 24.31 -40.97 -32.91
CA LYS A 27 25.66 -40.87 -32.31
C LYS A 27 26.20 -39.45 -32.28
N SER A 28 25.83 -38.63 -33.29
CA SER A 28 26.35 -37.27 -33.42
C SER A 28 25.67 -36.32 -32.42
N TYR A 29 26.49 -35.78 -31.52
CA TYR A 29 26.08 -34.73 -30.56
C TYR A 29 25.59 -33.46 -31.28
N TYR A 30 26.32 -33.04 -32.30
CA TYR A 30 25.99 -31.89 -33.14
C TYR A 30 24.61 -32.03 -33.82
N PHE A 31 24.33 -33.23 -34.37
CA PHE A 31 23.08 -33.47 -35.08
C PHE A 31 21.86 -33.48 -34.11
N ILE A 32 22.07 -34.01 -32.92
CA ILE A 32 21.03 -33.97 -31.87
C ILE A 32 20.75 -32.54 -31.43
N HIS A 33 21.79 -31.73 -31.18
CA HIS A 33 21.61 -30.33 -30.82
C HIS A 33 20.91 -29.55 -31.93
N ASN A 34 21.30 -29.71 -33.19
CA ASN A 34 20.64 -29.06 -34.34
C ASN A 34 19.14 -29.41 -34.44
N ILE A 35 18.75 -30.64 -34.15
CA ILE A 35 17.33 -31.01 -34.13
C ILE A 35 16.59 -30.28 -32.98
N PHE A 36 17.15 -30.30 -31.77
CA PHE A 36 16.49 -29.79 -30.60
C PHE A 36 16.61 -28.28 -30.44
N ASP A 37 17.63 -27.64 -31.02
CA ASP A 37 17.77 -26.18 -31.06
C ASP A 37 16.65 -25.51 -31.90
N ASN A 38 16.07 -26.25 -32.85
CA ASN A 38 14.92 -25.81 -33.65
C ASN A 38 13.58 -26.21 -33.06
N ILE A 39 13.56 -26.85 -31.89
CA ILE A 39 12.33 -27.22 -31.17
C ILE A 39 12.20 -26.33 -29.93
N VAL A 40 11.04 -25.72 -29.76
CA VAL A 40 10.77 -24.90 -28.57
C VAL A 40 11.03 -25.72 -27.29
N LEU A 41 11.72 -25.14 -26.32
CA LEU A 41 12.22 -25.81 -25.10
C LEU A 41 11.17 -26.70 -24.40
N HIS A 42 9.92 -26.26 -24.33
CA HIS A 42 8.88 -27.05 -23.68
C HIS A 42 8.60 -28.38 -24.39
N ARG A 43 8.57 -28.40 -25.72
CA ARG A 43 8.42 -29.65 -26.51
C ARG A 43 9.66 -30.54 -26.37
N THR A 44 10.84 -29.93 -26.36
CA THR A 44 12.10 -30.65 -26.07
C THR A 44 12.02 -31.36 -24.72
N LEU A 45 11.62 -30.68 -23.67
CA LEU A 45 11.50 -31.23 -22.31
C LEU A 45 10.47 -32.35 -22.24
N GLU A 46 9.34 -32.24 -22.95
CA GLU A 46 8.35 -33.30 -23.03
C GLU A 46 8.85 -34.55 -23.78
N ILE A 47 9.51 -34.34 -24.91
CA ILE A 47 10.10 -35.45 -25.70
C ILE A 47 11.13 -36.22 -24.89
N VAL A 48 11.99 -35.51 -24.12
CA VAL A 48 13.09 -36.14 -23.38
C VAL A 48 12.73 -36.56 -21.96
N LYS A 49 11.52 -36.27 -21.50
CA LYS A 49 11.08 -36.44 -20.10
C LYS A 49 11.37 -37.82 -19.50
N CYS A 50 11.21 -38.86 -20.30
CA CYS A 50 11.46 -40.26 -19.89
C CYS A 50 12.77 -40.81 -20.47
N ASN A 51 13.61 -40.03 -21.11
CA ASN A 51 14.82 -40.48 -21.79
C ASN A 51 16.09 -39.91 -21.18
N LYS A 52 16.67 -40.63 -20.19
CA LYS A 52 17.88 -40.23 -19.50
C LYS A 52 19.11 -40.03 -20.41
N LYS A 53 19.21 -40.80 -21.53
CA LYS A 53 20.32 -40.66 -22.47
C LYS A 53 20.25 -39.35 -23.24
N LEU A 54 19.06 -38.97 -23.72
CA LEU A 54 18.83 -37.68 -24.41
C LEU A 54 18.99 -36.51 -23.44
N GLN A 55 18.46 -36.63 -22.19
CA GLN A 55 18.67 -35.61 -21.16
C GLN A 55 20.16 -35.31 -20.95
N LYS A 56 20.98 -36.35 -20.83
CA LYS A 56 22.43 -36.20 -20.68
C LYS A 56 23.08 -35.57 -21.90
N LYS A 57 22.70 -36.00 -23.13
CA LYS A 57 23.22 -35.44 -24.37
C LYS A 57 22.86 -33.98 -24.59
N LEU A 58 21.69 -33.57 -24.18
CA LEU A 58 21.16 -32.19 -24.28
C LEU A 58 21.47 -31.33 -23.04
N ASN A 59 22.21 -31.85 -22.10
CA ASN A 59 22.51 -31.19 -20.79
C ASN A 59 21.25 -30.75 -20.03
N ILE A 60 20.15 -31.52 -20.16
CA ILE A 60 18.89 -31.24 -19.49
C ILE A 60 18.89 -31.88 -18.11
N ASN A 61 18.61 -31.08 -17.09
CA ASN A 61 18.60 -31.51 -15.70
C ASN A 61 17.30 -31.11 -14.99
N ILE A 62 17.17 -31.43 -13.71
CA ILE A 62 15.97 -31.16 -12.92
C ILE A 62 15.62 -29.65 -12.86
N LYS A 63 16.63 -28.76 -12.90
CA LYS A 63 16.38 -27.31 -12.89
C LYS A 63 15.65 -26.86 -14.14
N ASN A 64 15.96 -27.44 -15.32
CA ASN A 64 15.25 -27.15 -16.57
C ASN A 64 13.77 -27.50 -16.45
N TYR A 65 13.44 -28.64 -15.82
CA TYR A 65 12.04 -29.01 -15.58
C TYR A 65 11.35 -28.15 -14.53
N GLN A 66 12.09 -27.68 -13.52
CA GLN A 66 11.55 -26.73 -12.53
C GLN A 66 11.22 -25.39 -13.19
N ILE A 67 12.13 -24.87 -14.02
CA ILE A 67 11.92 -23.64 -14.80
C ILE A 67 10.73 -23.83 -15.75
N TYR A 68 10.69 -24.93 -16.49
CA TYR A 68 9.56 -25.26 -17.36
C TYR A 68 8.23 -25.28 -16.62
N SER A 69 8.17 -25.95 -15.46
CA SER A 69 6.98 -25.98 -14.63
C SER A 69 6.57 -24.59 -14.16
N GLY A 70 7.54 -23.72 -13.88
CA GLY A 70 7.30 -22.34 -13.47
C GLY A 70 6.77 -21.45 -14.61
N ILE A 71 7.00 -21.81 -15.87
CA ILE A 71 6.61 -20.98 -17.02
C ILE A 71 5.35 -21.54 -17.70
N TYR A 72 5.30 -22.86 -17.94
CA TYR A 72 4.34 -23.49 -18.85
C TYR A 72 3.21 -24.28 -18.18
N THR A 73 2.99 -24.09 -16.87
CA THR A 73 1.86 -24.73 -16.21
C THR A 73 0.61 -23.85 -16.22
N THR A 74 -0.54 -24.47 -16.43
CA THR A 74 -1.84 -23.82 -16.22
C THR A 74 -2.08 -23.55 -14.75
N ILE A 75 -2.87 -22.51 -14.46
CA ILE A 75 -3.36 -22.20 -13.12
C ILE A 75 -4.79 -22.73 -13.01
N GLU A 76 -5.10 -23.38 -11.88
CA GLU A 76 -6.42 -23.95 -11.61
C GLU A 76 -7.01 -23.29 -10.38
N ILE A 77 -8.19 -22.69 -10.54
CA ILE A 77 -8.92 -21.96 -9.50
C ILE A 77 -10.30 -22.58 -9.33
N GLU A 78 -10.70 -22.74 -8.09
CA GLU A 78 -12.07 -23.09 -7.71
C GLU A 78 -12.68 -21.92 -6.95
N ILE A 79 -13.87 -21.51 -7.36
CA ILE A 79 -14.65 -20.44 -6.74
C ILE A 79 -15.96 -21.03 -6.22
N ILE A 80 -16.31 -20.68 -4.98
CA ILE A 80 -17.63 -20.94 -4.41
C ILE A 80 -18.39 -19.61 -4.38
N PRO A 81 -19.53 -19.50 -5.09
CA PRO A 81 -20.37 -18.33 -5.06
C PRO A 81 -20.99 -18.09 -3.68
N ALA A 82 -21.17 -16.84 -3.32
CA ALA A 82 -21.88 -16.46 -2.10
C ALA A 82 -23.39 -16.67 -2.29
N LYS A 83 -24.03 -17.27 -1.28
CA LYS A 83 -25.46 -17.59 -1.31
C LYS A 83 -26.32 -16.35 -1.59
N ASN A 84 -27.22 -16.45 -2.55
CA ASN A 84 -28.12 -15.36 -2.97
C ASN A 84 -27.41 -14.10 -3.48
N LYS A 85 -26.17 -14.22 -3.98
CA LYS A 85 -25.45 -13.14 -4.65
C LYS A 85 -25.14 -13.51 -6.10
N TYR A 86 -25.36 -12.56 -6.97
CA TYR A 86 -25.26 -12.72 -8.43
C TYR A 86 -24.37 -11.60 -8.97
N GLY A 87 -23.91 -11.72 -10.20
CA GLY A 87 -23.08 -10.72 -10.87
C GLY A 87 -21.74 -11.27 -11.33
N GLN A 88 -20.80 -10.38 -11.55
CA GLN A 88 -19.47 -10.68 -12.04
C GLN A 88 -18.67 -11.54 -11.04
N PHE A 89 -18.05 -12.62 -11.52
CA PHE A 89 -17.19 -13.47 -10.71
C PHE A 89 -15.72 -13.50 -11.20
N ILE A 90 -15.43 -12.94 -12.36
CA ILE A 90 -14.08 -12.74 -12.91
C ILE A 90 -14.09 -11.63 -13.94
N ASN A 91 -13.02 -10.85 -14.02
CA ASN A 91 -12.81 -9.84 -15.04
C ASN A 91 -11.76 -10.35 -16.04
N ILE A 92 -12.14 -10.48 -17.28
CA ILE A 92 -11.28 -10.95 -18.38
C ILE A 92 -11.46 -9.97 -19.53
N ASP A 93 -10.37 -9.49 -20.07
CA ASP A 93 -10.38 -8.66 -21.27
C ASP A 93 -10.83 -9.48 -22.47
N LYS A 94 -11.54 -8.86 -23.43
CA LYS A 94 -12.14 -9.57 -24.56
C LYS A 94 -11.13 -10.34 -25.40
N ASP A 95 -9.91 -9.82 -25.49
CA ASP A 95 -8.83 -10.39 -26.29
C ASP A 95 -8.11 -11.53 -25.56
N GLU A 96 -8.33 -11.69 -24.24
CA GLU A 96 -7.73 -12.71 -23.41
C GLU A 96 -8.64 -13.90 -23.10
N ASP A 97 -9.92 -13.87 -23.48
CA ASP A 97 -10.91 -14.90 -23.13
C ASP A 97 -10.52 -16.31 -23.63
N ILE A 98 -9.72 -16.38 -24.71
CA ILE A 98 -9.19 -17.63 -25.28
C ILE A 98 -8.27 -18.37 -24.30
N TYR A 99 -7.61 -17.64 -23.40
CA TYR A 99 -6.69 -18.22 -22.42
C TYR A 99 -7.38 -18.73 -21.16
N TYR A 100 -8.69 -18.51 -21.03
CA TYR A 100 -9.47 -18.92 -19.85
C TYR A 100 -10.46 -20.03 -20.19
N GLY A 101 -10.40 -21.12 -19.47
CA GLY A 101 -11.43 -22.18 -19.44
C GLY A 101 -12.30 -22.01 -18.20
N ILE A 102 -13.59 -21.74 -18.36
CA ILE A 102 -14.54 -21.55 -17.25
C ILE A 102 -15.58 -22.68 -17.30
N TYR A 103 -15.85 -23.30 -16.16
CA TYR A 103 -16.74 -24.43 -16.02
C TYR A 103 -17.60 -24.26 -14.77
N PHE A 104 -18.93 -24.47 -14.92
CA PHE A 104 -19.86 -24.42 -13.78
C PHE A 104 -20.09 -25.80 -13.22
N ASN A 105 -20.11 -25.88 -11.90
CA ASN A 105 -20.25 -27.12 -11.16
C ASN A 105 -19.18 -28.15 -11.59
N ASP A 106 -19.55 -29.37 -11.94
CA ASP A 106 -18.65 -30.41 -12.45
C ASP A 106 -18.89 -30.70 -13.94
N ASP A 107 -19.61 -29.80 -14.63
CA ASP A 107 -19.83 -29.90 -16.08
C ASP A 107 -18.51 -29.61 -16.82
N LYS A 108 -18.26 -30.39 -17.88
CA LYS A 108 -17.10 -30.22 -18.76
C LYS A 108 -17.35 -29.21 -19.88
N THR A 109 -18.54 -28.65 -19.98
CA THR A 109 -18.91 -27.65 -21.00
C THR A 109 -18.28 -26.32 -20.64
N LYS A 110 -17.40 -25.80 -21.52
CA LYS A 110 -16.79 -24.50 -21.35
C LYS A 110 -17.84 -23.37 -21.44
N ILE A 111 -17.88 -22.51 -20.44
CA ILE A 111 -18.78 -21.36 -20.37
C ILE A 111 -18.01 -20.12 -20.88
N LYS A 112 -18.66 -19.27 -21.70
CA LYS A 112 -18.06 -18.06 -22.26
C LYS A 112 -18.38 -16.78 -21.49
N ARG A 113 -19.25 -16.84 -20.49
CA ARG A 113 -19.63 -15.67 -19.67
C ARG A 113 -18.84 -15.60 -18.36
N THR A 114 -18.75 -14.42 -17.81
CA THR A 114 -17.98 -14.07 -16.61
C THR A 114 -18.84 -13.64 -15.43
N PHE A 115 -20.16 -13.86 -15.51
CA PHE A 115 -21.14 -13.48 -14.49
C PHE A 115 -22.13 -14.61 -14.20
N ILE A 116 -22.75 -14.58 -13.01
CA ILE A 116 -23.79 -15.48 -12.54
C ILE A 116 -25.12 -14.71 -12.53
N ASN A 117 -26.16 -15.28 -13.12
CA ASN A 117 -27.52 -14.78 -13.04
C ASN A 117 -28.29 -15.40 -11.88
N LYS A 118 -29.44 -14.78 -11.53
CA LYS A 118 -30.32 -15.28 -10.46
C LYS A 118 -30.91 -16.66 -10.75
N GLU A 119 -31.11 -16.96 -12.01
CA GLU A 119 -31.69 -18.24 -12.50
C GLU A 119 -30.66 -19.35 -12.56
N ASP A 120 -29.38 -19.03 -12.43
CA ASP A 120 -28.31 -20.02 -12.51
C ASP A 120 -28.21 -20.80 -11.19
N ASN A 121 -28.23 -22.11 -11.27
CA ASN A 121 -27.95 -22.99 -10.13
C ASN A 121 -26.46 -23.33 -10.08
N VAL A 122 -25.63 -22.34 -9.78
CA VAL A 122 -24.17 -22.49 -9.71
C VAL A 122 -23.72 -22.63 -8.27
N SER A 123 -23.19 -23.79 -7.93
CA SER A 123 -22.63 -24.07 -6.61
C SER A 123 -21.10 -23.98 -6.58
N LYS A 124 -20.46 -24.10 -7.76
CA LYS A 124 -19.02 -24.11 -7.93
C LYS A 124 -18.63 -23.62 -9.32
N ILE A 125 -17.53 -22.87 -9.41
CA ILE A 125 -16.93 -22.43 -10.68
C ILE A 125 -15.49 -22.93 -10.70
N ASN A 126 -15.12 -23.66 -11.73
CA ASN A 126 -13.74 -24.06 -11.98
C ASN A 126 -13.18 -23.22 -13.12
N ILE A 127 -12.00 -22.61 -12.90
CA ILE A 127 -11.33 -21.78 -13.88
C ILE A 127 -9.94 -22.35 -14.13
N ILE A 128 -9.61 -22.51 -15.42
CA ILE A 128 -8.28 -22.91 -15.89
C ILE A 128 -7.69 -21.73 -16.65
N ILE A 129 -6.57 -21.20 -16.20
CA ILE A 129 -5.87 -20.09 -16.85
C ILE A 129 -4.68 -20.64 -17.64
N GLY A 130 -4.64 -20.33 -18.93
CA GLY A 130 -3.58 -20.72 -19.85
C GLY A 130 -2.24 -20.02 -19.59
N ILE A 131 -1.22 -20.43 -20.33
CA ILE A 131 0.16 -20.02 -20.10
C ILE A 131 0.48 -18.57 -20.50
N ASN A 132 -0.34 -17.95 -21.35
CA ASN A 132 -0.09 -16.62 -21.92
C ASN A 132 -0.65 -15.46 -21.07
N VAL A 133 -1.10 -15.70 -19.84
CA VAL A 133 -1.55 -14.66 -18.92
C VAL A 133 -0.42 -14.32 -17.96
N PHE A 134 0.03 -13.06 -17.93
CA PHE A 134 1.19 -12.58 -17.17
C PHE A 134 0.82 -11.56 -16.08
N PHE A 135 -0.38 -11.01 -16.13
CA PHE A 135 -0.89 -10.01 -15.20
C PHE A 135 -2.22 -10.48 -14.62
N PHE A 136 -2.38 -10.28 -13.33
CA PHE A 136 -3.64 -10.57 -12.63
C PHE A 136 -4.30 -9.30 -12.10
N ASP A 137 -3.98 -8.18 -12.75
CA ASP A 137 -4.54 -6.89 -12.38
C ASP A 137 -6.06 -6.93 -12.50
N LYS A 138 -6.74 -6.59 -11.40
CA LYS A 138 -8.20 -6.53 -11.31
C LYS A 138 -8.95 -7.84 -11.59
N LEU A 139 -8.28 -8.99 -11.66
CA LEU A 139 -8.89 -10.27 -12.11
C LEU A 139 -10.21 -10.60 -11.40
N PHE A 140 -10.33 -10.29 -10.11
CA PHE A 140 -11.55 -10.44 -9.31
C PHE A 140 -12.04 -9.10 -8.72
N GLU A 141 -11.63 -7.95 -9.27
CA GLU A 141 -12.02 -6.65 -8.75
C GLU A 141 -13.54 -6.50 -8.74
N ASN A 142 -14.13 -6.14 -7.58
CA ASN A 142 -15.56 -5.96 -7.35
C ASN A 142 -16.43 -7.21 -7.63
N CYS A 143 -15.84 -8.40 -7.60
CA CYS A 143 -16.60 -9.65 -7.69
C CYS A 143 -17.27 -9.98 -6.35
N GLU A 144 -18.37 -9.29 -6.05
CA GLU A 144 -19.08 -9.37 -4.76
C GLU A 144 -19.89 -10.66 -4.58
N CYS A 145 -20.09 -11.45 -5.65
CA CYS A 145 -20.80 -12.72 -5.58
C CYS A 145 -19.93 -13.91 -5.16
N ILE A 146 -18.67 -13.69 -4.78
CA ILE A 146 -17.74 -14.75 -4.39
C ILE A 146 -17.66 -14.89 -2.87
N GLU A 147 -17.83 -16.11 -2.37
CA GLU A 147 -17.64 -16.45 -0.95
C GLU A 147 -16.26 -17.04 -0.67
N SER A 148 -15.76 -17.92 -1.55
CA SER A 148 -14.47 -18.59 -1.40
C SER A 148 -13.73 -18.69 -2.72
N ILE A 149 -12.40 -18.51 -2.68
CA ILE A 149 -11.49 -18.76 -3.80
C ILE A 149 -10.38 -19.71 -3.33
N ASN A 150 -10.14 -20.76 -4.10
CA ASN A 150 -9.09 -21.74 -3.86
C ASN A 150 -8.20 -21.90 -5.10
N PHE A 151 -6.94 -21.52 -5.00
CA PHE A 151 -5.94 -21.76 -6.05
C PHE A 151 -5.40 -23.19 -5.90
N LYS A 152 -6.03 -24.15 -6.59
CA LYS A 152 -5.66 -25.57 -6.52
C LYS A 152 -4.27 -25.83 -7.09
N LYS A 153 -3.89 -25.08 -8.14
CA LYS A 153 -2.60 -25.19 -8.80
C LYS A 153 -2.11 -23.81 -9.21
N PHE A 154 -0.94 -23.41 -8.70
CA PHE A 154 -0.30 -22.15 -9.02
C PHE A 154 1.21 -22.28 -8.80
N SER A 155 1.92 -22.83 -9.77
CA SER A 155 3.40 -22.97 -9.72
C SER A 155 4.11 -22.00 -10.65
N ARG A 156 3.35 -21.18 -11.40
CA ARG A 156 3.92 -20.23 -12.37
C ARG A 156 4.71 -19.13 -11.71
N THR A 157 5.83 -18.79 -12.36
CA THR A 157 6.72 -17.67 -11.98
C THR A 157 6.56 -16.45 -12.89
N THR A 158 5.73 -16.53 -13.94
CA THR A 158 5.57 -15.49 -14.96
C THR A 158 4.46 -14.49 -14.67
N ILE A 159 4.05 -14.34 -13.41
CA ILE A 159 3.10 -13.29 -13.02
C ILE A 159 3.87 -12.12 -12.45
N TYR A 160 3.69 -10.93 -13.03
CA TYR A 160 4.47 -9.72 -12.71
C TYR A 160 3.68 -8.65 -11.95
N SER A 161 2.35 -8.65 -12.04
CA SER A 161 1.50 -7.73 -11.27
C SER A 161 0.22 -8.41 -10.80
N MET A 162 -0.24 -8.00 -9.62
CA MET A 162 -1.48 -8.45 -8.97
C MET A 162 -2.26 -7.25 -8.42
N ASP A 163 -2.16 -6.10 -9.10
CA ASP A 163 -2.80 -4.87 -8.66
C ASP A 163 -4.32 -5.00 -8.64
N SER A 164 -4.93 -4.67 -7.51
CA SER A 164 -6.38 -4.74 -7.31
C SER A 164 -7.01 -6.12 -7.55
N MET A 165 -6.22 -7.21 -7.52
CA MET A 165 -6.67 -8.55 -7.94
C MET A 165 -7.96 -9.00 -7.24
N PHE A 166 -8.10 -8.76 -5.94
CA PHE A 166 -9.29 -9.09 -5.13
C PHE A 166 -9.99 -7.84 -4.58
N LYS A 167 -9.67 -6.66 -5.10
CA LYS A 167 -10.23 -5.40 -4.58
C LYS A 167 -11.75 -5.41 -4.66
N GLY A 168 -12.42 -5.08 -3.55
CA GLY A 168 -13.88 -5.01 -3.51
C GLY A 168 -14.61 -6.36 -3.47
N CYS A 169 -13.90 -7.49 -3.30
CA CYS A 169 -14.54 -8.78 -3.04
C CYS A 169 -15.17 -8.78 -1.63
N SER A 170 -16.26 -8.02 -1.46
CA SER A 170 -16.86 -7.73 -0.15
C SER A 170 -17.47 -8.96 0.54
N SER A 171 -17.85 -10.00 -0.21
CA SER A 171 -18.42 -11.25 0.33
C SER A 171 -17.38 -12.35 0.57
N LEU A 172 -16.13 -12.14 0.14
CA LEU A 172 -15.07 -13.14 0.25
C LEU A 172 -14.74 -13.43 1.72
N LYS A 173 -15.00 -14.67 2.15
CA LYS A 173 -14.76 -15.16 3.51
C LYS A 173 -13.52 -16.03 3.61
N GLU A 174 -13.23 -16.80 2.57
CA GLU A 174 -12.12 -17.74 2.53
C GLU A 174 -11.27 -17.56 1.26
N LEU A 175 -9.97 -17.47 1.42
CA LEU A 175 -9.02 -17.34 0.32
C LEU A 175 -7.81 -18.26 0.54
N LYS A 176 -7.71 -19.32 -0.28
CA LYS A 176 -6.61 -20.31 -0.18
C LYS A 176 -5.52 -20.00 -1.20
N LEU A 177 -4.39 -19.50 -0.71
CA LEU A 177 -3.23 -19.05 -1.49
C LEU A 177 -1.97 -19.89 -1.24
N SER A 178 -2.06 -21.05 -0.60
CA SER A 178 -0.91 -21.89 -0.20
C SER A 178 -0.03 -22.34 -1.37
N LYS A 179 -0.55 -22.30 -2.59
CA LYS A 179 0.18 -22.66 -3.81
C LYS A 179 0.74 -21.45 -4.57
N PHE A 180 0.47 -20.23 -4.10
CA PHE A 180 0.85 -19.00 -4.79
C PHE A 180 2.37 -18.84 -4.88
N ASN A 181 2.85 -18.49 -6.07
CA ASN A 181 4.22 -18.08 -6.29
C ASN A 181 4.24 -16.59 -6.68
N THR A 182 4.85 -15.77 -5.84
CA THR A 182 4.91 -14.31 -6.02
C THR A 182 6.32 -13.80 -6.30
N TYR A 183 7.27 -14.69 -6.62
CA TYR A 183 8.69 -14.35 -6.75
C TYR A 183 8.97 -13.20 -7.71
N ASN A 184 8.28 -13.14 -8.86
CA ASN A 184 8.48 -12.09 -9.87
C ASN A 184 7.47 -10.95 -9.80
N VAL A 185 6.59 -10.93 -8.79
CA VAL A 185 5.59 -9.87 -8.65
C VAL A 185 6.24 -8.57 -8.22
N LEU A 186 5.97 -7.49 -8.96
CA LEU A 186 6.52 -6.15 -8.74
C LEU A 186 5.54 -5.22 -8.02
N SER A 187 4.24 -5.44 -8.21
CA SER A 187 3.19 -4.61 -7.62
C SER A 187 2.05 -5.46 -7.08
N MET A 188 1.60 -5.10 -5.88
CA MET A 188 0.44 -5.66 -5.18
C MET A 188 -0.46 -4.52 -4.68
N GLU A 189 -0.52 -3.41 -5.46
CA GLU A 189 -1.31 -2.23 -5.11
C GLU A 189 -2.78 -2.61 -4.93
N LYS A 190 -3.36 -2.29 -3.77
CA LYS A 190 -4.78 -2.53 -3.45
C LYS A 190 -5.25 -3.98 -3.61
N MET A 191 -4.33 -4.98 -3.59
CA MET A 191 -4.63 -6.37 -3.93
C MET A 191 -5.85 -6.93 -3.18
N PHE A 192 -5.98 -6.65 -1.88
CA PHE A 192 -7.10 -7.12 -1.03
C PHE A 192 -7.99 -5.96 -0.55
N LYS A 193 -7.85 -4.75 -1.10
CA LYS A 193 -8.60 -3.58 -0.63
C LYS A 193 -10.11 -3.84 -0.65
N GLY A 194 -10.77 -3.66 0.50
CA GLY A 194 -12.23 -3.82 0.60
C GLY A 194 -12.74 -5.26 0.66
N CYS A 195 -11.88 -6.26 0.91
CA CYS A 195 -12.29 -7.61 1.26
C CYS A 195 -12.88 -7.61 2.69
N SER A 196 -14.03 -6.96 2.86
CA SER A 196 -14.59 -6.62 4.16
C SER A 196 -15.13 -7.80 4.97
N SER A 197 -15.38 -8.95 4.36
CA SER A 197 -15.84 -10.18 5.04
C SER A 197 -14.71 -11.14 5.40
N LEU A 198 -13.48 -10.91 4.90
CA LEU A 198 -12.34 -11.77 5.14
C LEU A 198 -11.84 -11.62 6.59
N LYS A 199 -11.87 -12.72 7.36
CA LYS A 199 -11.51 -12.72 8.78
C LYS A 199 -10.05 -13.09 9.01
N GLU A 200 -9.52 -13.97 8.18
CA GLU A 200 -8.17 -14.53 8.30
C GLU A 200 -7.50 -14.54 6.94
N LEU A 201 -6.22 -14.20 6.90
CA LEU A 201 -5.42 -14.23 5.68
C LEU A 201 -3.99 -14.67 5.99
N ASN A 202 -3.59 -15.79 5.43
CA ASN A 202 -2.23 -16.31 5.57
C ASN A 202 -1.46 -16.12 4.26
N LEU A 203 -0.45 -15.27 4.30
CA LEU A 203 0.46 -14.94 3.19
C LEU A 203 1.92 -15.33 3.50
N SER A 204 2.14 -16.26 4.44
CA SER A 204 3.49 -16.69 4.84
C SER A 204 4.30 -17.31 3.72
N ASN A 205 3.65 -17.77 2.63
CA ASN A 205 4.33 -18.29 1.44
C ASN A 205 4.64 -17.22 0.38
N PHE A 206 4.18 -15.97 0.56
CA PHE A 206 4.48 -14.91 -0.39
C PHE A 206 5.95 -14.50 -0.32
N ASN A 207 6.59 -14.49 -1.49
CA ASN A 207 7.90 -13.88 -1.65
C ASN A 207 7.72 -12.47 -2.20
N THR A 208 8.01 -11.47 -1.38
CA THR A 208 7.81 -10.05 -1.73
C THR A 208 9.11 -9.30 -2.02
N ILE A 209 10.23 -10.04 -2.20
CA ILE A 209 11.56 -9.43 -2.38
C ILE A 209 11.62 -8.45 -3.57
N ASN A 210 10.84 -8.69 -4.61
CA ASN A 210 10.81 -7.87 -5.82
C ASN A 210 9.67 -6.83 -5.81
N VAL A 211 8.79 -6.85 -4.80
CA VAL A 211 7.64 -5.95 -4.75
C VAL A 211 8.07 -4.52 -4.43
N LYS A 212 7.62 -3.56 -5.25
CA LYS A 212 7.91 -2.13 -5.13
C LYS A 212 6.72 -1.32 -4.63
N ASN A 213 5.49 -1.79 -4.87
CA ASN A 213 4.28 -1.07 -4.51
C ASN A 213 3.30 -1.97 -3.73
N MET A 214 2.99 -1.58 -2.49
CA MET A 214 2.01 -2.20 -1.61
C MET A 214 0.95 -1.19 -1.15
N HIS A 215 0.74 -0.09 -1.94
CA HIS A 215 -0.24 0.94 -1.61
C HIS A 215 -1.63 0.34 -1.37
N GLY A 216 -2.21 0.58 -0.20
CA GLY A 216 -3.56 0.16 0.16
C GLY A 216 -3.83 -1.34 0.10
N MET A 217 -2.80 -2.19 0.17
CA MET A 217 -2.91 -3.65 -0.06
C MET A 217 -4.03 -4.29 0.75
N PHE A 218 -4.18 -3.93 2.02
CA PHE A 218 -5.22 -4.46 2.93
C PHE A 218 -6.26 -3.39 3.31
N SER A 219 -6.26 -2.23 2.66
CA SER A 219 -7.15 -1.12 3.03
C SER A 219 -8.62 -1.56 3.04
N LYS A 220 -9.35 -1.19 4.11
CA LYS A 220 -10.77 -1.52 4.30
C LYS A 220 -11.08 -3.03 4.41
N CYS A 221 -10.11 -3.87 4.80
CA CYS A 221 -10.37 -5.25 5.24
C CYS A 221 -10.93 -5.20 6.69
N SER A 222 -12.15 -4.70 6.84
CA SER A 222 -12.70 -4.31 8.14
C SER A 222 -12.95 -5.48 9.10
N SER A 223 -13.17 -6.69 8.59
CA SER A 223 -13.37 -7.89 9.41
C SER A 223 -12.09 -8.68 9.69
N LEU A 224 -10.95 -8.28 9.11
CA LEU A 224 -9.69 -9.02 9.21
C LEU A 224 -9.17 -9.00 10.65
N LYS A 225 -9.07 -10.17 11.26
CA LYS A 225 -8.62 -10.38 12.65
C LYS A 225 -7.21 -10.96 12.73
N LEU A 226 -6.91 -11.89 11.82
CA LEU A 226 -5.64 -12.60 11.75
C LEU A 226 -4.99 -12.38 10.39
N LEU A 227 -3.81 -11.80 10.39
CA LEU A 227 -3.00 -11.57 9.19
C LEU A 227 -1.58 -12.09 9.41
N ASN A 228 -1.20 -13.11 8.63
CA ASN A 228 0.16 -13.65 8.66
C ASN A 228 0.95 -13.15 7.44
N ILE A 229 1.87 -12.25 7.67
CA ILE A 229 2.81 -11.66 6.70
C ILE A 229 4.28 -11.81 7.16
N SER A 230 4.55 -12.85 7.95
CA SER A 230 5.86 -13.08 8.59
C SER A 230 7.03 -13.20 7.61
N ASN A 231 6.78 -13.58 6.36
CA ASN A 231 7.82 -13.71 5.33
C ASN A 231 7.91 -12.50 4.38
N PHE A 232 7.18 -11.41 4.64
CA PHE A 232 7.27 -10.23 3.80
C PHE A 232 8.67 -9.61 3.92
N ASN A 233 9.30 -9.43 2.76
CA ASN A 233 10.51 -8.65 2.60
C ASN A 233 10.14 -7.31 1.95
N THR A 234 10.35 -6.22 2.66
CA THR A 234 9.98 -4.88 2.20
C THR A 234 11.17 -4.03 1.77
N ASN A 235 12.36 -4.64 1.65
CA ASN A 235 13.59 -3.92 1.29
C ASN A 235 13.47 -3.08 0.00
N ASN A 236 12.67 -3.52 -0.95
CA ASN A 236 12.49 -2.86 -2.24
C ASN A 236 11.16 -2.09 -2.35
N VAL A 237 10.32 -2.12 -1.29
CA VAL A 237 9.02 -1.43 -1.32
C VAL A 237 9.21 0.08 -1.17
N ARG A 238 8.54 0.82 -2.05
CA ARG A 238 8.62 2.29 -2.12
C ARG A 238 7.33 2.98 -1.70
N ASN A 239 6.22 2.27 -1.72
CA ASN A 239 4.91 2.83 -1.42
C ASN A 239 4.09 1.87 -0.55
N MET A 240 3.90 2.25 0.72
CA MET A 240 3.05 1.57 1.70
C MET A 240 1.89 2.47 2.18
N ASN A 241 1.58 3.54 1.45
CA ASN A 241 0.48 4.43 1.82
C ASN A 241 -0.81 3.63 2.00
N CYS A 242 -1.57 3.92 3.05
CA CYS A 242 -2.86 3.30 3.32
C CYS A 242 -2.84 1.77 3.44
N MET A 243 -1.68 1.11 3.61
CA MET A 243 -1.56 -0.35 3.51
C MET A 243 -2.57 -1.09 4.39
N PHE A 244 -2.77 -0.65 5.62
CA PHE A 244 -3.73 -1.23 6.58
C PHE A 244 -4.89 -0.29 6.92
N LYS A 245 -5.10 0.78 6.14
CA LYS A 245 -6.15 1.77 6.41
C LYS A 245 -7.53 1.12 6.55
N GLY A 246 -8.17 1.28 7.71
CA GLY A 246 -9.52 0.75 7.96
C GLY A 246 -9.58 -0.75 8.23
N CYS A 247 -8.48 -1.41 8.62
CA CYS A 247 -8.49 -2.76 9.17
C CYS A 247 -8.98 -2.73 10.63
N SER A 248 -10.27 -2.43 10.81
CA SER A 248 -10.84 -2.07 12.11
C SER A 248 -10.94 -3.24 13.10
N SER A 249 -10.88 -4.49 12.65
CA SER A 249 -10.92 -5.69 13.51
C SER A 249 -9.55 -6.27 13.85
N LEU A 250 -8.47 -5.75 13.27
CA LEU A 250 -7.11 -6.26 13.49
C LEU A 250 -6.61 -5.82 14.87
N LYS A 251 -6.31 -6.78 15.75
CA LYS A 251 -5.89 -6.51 17.14
C LYS A 251 -4.39 -6.42 17.31
N GLU A 252 -3.65 -7.25 16.58
CA GLU A 252 -2.21 -7.36 16.68
C GLU A 252 -1.61 -7.38 15.29
N LEU A 253 -0.47 -6.71 15.12
CA LEU A 253 0.27 -6.70 13.86
C LEU A 253 1.76 -6.64 14.16
N ASP A 254 2.48 -7.67 13.69
CA ASP A 254 3.94 -7.73 13.76
C ASP A 254 4.54 -7.35 12.39
N LEU A 255 5.28 -6.25 12.38
CA LEU A 255 6.03 -5.75 11.22
C LEU A 255 7.54 -5.78 11.48
N SER A 256 8.01 -6.61 12.40
CA SER A 256 9.45 -6.75 12.72
C SER A 256 10.31 -7.14 11.51
N ASN A 257 9.70 -7.80 10.51
CA ASN A 257 10.38 -8.16 9.26
C ASN A 257 10.35 -7.03 8.20
N PHE A 258 9.60 -5.93 8.46
CA PHE A 258 9.55 -4.82 7.53
C PHE A 258 10.82 -4.00 7.65
N ASN A 259 11.67 -4.12 6.63
CA ASN A 259 12.87 -3.32 6.49
C ASN A 259 12.67 -2.31 5.37
N THR A 260 12.79 -1.03 5.71
CA THR A 260 12.60 0.08 4.78
C THR A 260 13.92 0.79 4.44
N ASN A 261 15.06 0.13 4.72
CA ASN A 261 16.42 0.70 4.63
C ASN A 261 16.93 0.95 3.20
N LYS A 262 16.37 0.28 2.20
CA LYS A 262 16.84 0.46 0.82
C LYS A 262 15.91 1.37 0.03
N VAL A 263 16.27 2.64 -0.02
CA VAL A 263 15.85 3.49 -1.13
C VAL A 263 16.87 3.32 -2.24
N GLY A 264 16.44 2.65 -3.28
CA GLY A 264 17.30 2.25 -4.38
C GLY A 264 17.97 3.43 -5.07
N ASN A 265 19.23 3.23 -5.39
CA ASN A 265 19.97 3.99 -6.38
C ASN A 265 19.20 3.94 -7.73
N THR A 266 19.07 5.07 -8.40
CA THR A 266 18.31 5.20 -9.65
C THR A 266 18.84 4.31 -10.77
N LYS A 267 20.13 3.97 -10.72
CA LYS A 267 20.80 3.08 -11.67
C LYS A 267 20.23 1.66 -11.58
N ASP A 268 20.07 1.13 -10.36
CA ASP A 268 19.52 -0.22 -10.13
C ASP A 268 18.07 -0.36 -10.64
N LEU A 269 17.34 0.74 -10.78
CA LEU A 269 15.95 0.78 -11.25
C LEU A 269 15.80 0.63 -12.75
N ILE A 270 16.73 1.21 -13.48
CA ILE A 270 16.80 1.11 -14.94
C ILE A 270 17.26 -0.31 -15.28
N ASP A 271 18.31 -0.78 -14.62
CA ASP A 271 18.90 -2.09 -14.83
C ASP A 271 17.93 -3.23 -14.51
N GLU A 272 17.11 -3.06 -13.46
CA GLU A 272 16.11 -4.06 -13.06
C GLU A 272 14.87 -4.07 -13.97
N LYS A 273 14.37 -2.91 -14.44
CA LYS A 273 13.32 -2.85 -15.47
C LYS A 273 13.77 -3.43 -16.79
N ILE A 274 15.03 -3.18 -17.15
CA ILE A 274 15.68 -3.72 -18.32
C ILE A 274 15.82 -5.24 -18.18
N SER A 275 16.29 -5.75 -17.06
CA SER A 275 16.41 -7.18 -16.77
C SER A 275 15.07 -7.91 -16.84
N LEU A 276 14.00 -7.32 -16.30
CA LEU A 276 12.64 -7.87 -16.35
C LEU A 276 12.05 -7.83 -17.76
N LEU A 277 12.30 -6.74 -18.49
CA LEU A 277 11.89 -6.61 -19.87
C LEU A 277 12.63 -7.61 -20.76
N ILE A 278 13.93 -7.82 -20.54
CA ILE A 278 14.75 -8.84 -21.21
C ILE A 278 14.22 -10.23 -20.89
N SER A 279 13.88 -10.51 -19.64
CA SER A 279 13.28 -11.79 -19.26
C SER A 279 11.93 -12.00 -19.95
N PHE A 280 11.07 -10.99 -19.95
CA PHE A 280 9.77 -11.02 -20.65
C PHE A 280 9.95 -11.22 -22.17
N ILE A 281 10.89 -10.49 -22.79
CA ILE A 281 11.17 -10.62 -24.23
C ILE A 281 11.76 -11.98 -24.55
N ASN A 282 12.69 -12.47 -23.74
CA ASN A 282 13.26 -13.81 -23.94
C ASN A 282 12.19 -14.89 -23.78
N ASP A 283 11.23 -14.71 -22.90
CA ASP A 283 10.09 -15.60 -22.72
C ASP A 283 9.11 -15.50 -23.92
N CYS A 284 8.86 -14.28 -24.43
CA CYS A 284 8.08 -14.07 -25.66
C CYS A 284 8.77 -14.64 -26.90
N LEU A 285 10.08 -14.42 -27.06
CA LEU A 285 10.85 -14.93 -28.19
C LEU A 285 10.99 -16.47 -28.17
N LYS A 286 11.10 -17.07 -27.00
CA LYS A 286 11.09 -18.54 -26.84
C LYS A 286 9.74 -19.15 -27.18
N ASN A 287 8.63 -18.40 -27.00
CA ASN A 287 7.27 -18.87 -27.25
C ASN A 287 6.78 -18.63 -28.68
N ALA A 288 7.45 -17.75 -29.47
CA ALA A 288 7.07 -17.41 -30.84
C ALA A 288 7.43 -18.48 -31.89
N GLY A 289 7.69 -19.70 -31.51
CA GLY A 289 8.01 -20.85 -32.38
C GLY A 289 6.81 -21.62 -32.95
N GLY A 290 5.62 -21.04 -32.99
CA GLY A 290 4.42 -21.66 -33.58
C GLY A 290 3.96 -20.92 -34.84
N ASP A 291 3.68 -21.67 -35.90
CA ASP A 291 3.12 -21.18 -37.16
C ASP A 291 1.74 -20.52 -36.90
N ASP A 292 1.69 -19.20 -36.94
CA ASP A 292 0.47 -18.47 -37.31
C ASP A 292 0.78 -17.00 -37.61
N ASP A 293 0.19 -16.51 -38.72
CA ASP A 293 0.28 -15.16 -39.26
C ASP A 293 -0.42 -14.12 -38.36
N SER A 294 0.18 -13.72 -37.26
CA SER A 294 -0.29 -12.62 -36.44
C SER A 294 0.84 -11.64 -36.13
N GLU A 295 0.52 -10.41 -35.76
CA GLU A 295 1.44 -9.30 -35.49
C GLU A 295 2.69 -9.64 -34.65
N GLN A 296 2.72 -10.80 -33.99
CA GLN A 296 3.90 -11.33 -33.28
C GLN A 296 5.05 -11.73 -34.23
N CYS A 297 4.77 -11.94 -35.51
CA CYS A 297 5.79 -12.22 -36.54
C CYS A 297 6.60 -10.99 -36.91
N LEU A 298 6.07 -9.78 -36.75
CA LEU A 298 6.77 -8.50 -37.02
C LEU A 298 7.96 -8.28 -36.09
N ILE A 299 7.89 -8.74 -34.84
CA ILE A 299 9.01 -8.63 -33.89
C ILE A 299 10.18 -9.54 -34.30
N LYS A 300 9.91 -10.69 -34.93
CA LYS A 300 10.97 -11.61 -35.42
C LYS A 300 11.68 -11.14 -36.69
N SER A 301 10.99 -10.42 -37.56
CA SER A 301 11.57 -10.00 -38.86
C SER A 301 12.48 -8.78 -38.77
N GLU A 302 12.34 -7.96 -37.74
CA GLU A 302 13.11 -6.72 -37.55
C GLU A 302 14.34 -6.86 -36.63
N PHE A 303 14.42 -7.93 -35.83
CA PHE A 303 15.50 -8.13 -34.87
C PHE A 303 16.19 -9.49 -35.04
N ASN A 304 17.19 -9.52 -35.90
CA ASN A 304 18.10 -10.68 -36.04
C ASN A 304 19.19 -10.60 -34.97
N LEU A 305 18.95 -11.18 -33.80
CA LEU A 305 19.85 -11.17 -32.65
C LEU A 305 21.09 -12.07 -32.79
N SER A 306 21.19 -12.83 -33.87
CA SER A 306 22.29 -13.80 -34.05
C SER A 306 23.66 -13.17 -34.33
N ASN A 307 23.74 -11.85 -34.59
CA ASN A 307 24.97 -11.15 -34.97
C ASN A 307 25.51 -10.20 -33.87
N PHE A 308 24.96 -10.19 -32.69
CA PHE A 308 25.38 -9.25 -31.63
C PHE A 308 26.21 -9.95 -30.56
N ASN A 309 27.51 -9.68 -30.60
CA ASN A 309 28.45 -9.98 -29.52
C ASN A 309 28.58 -8.74 -28.63
N ILE A 310 27.47 -8.28 -28.03
CA ILE A 310 27.37 -7.03 -27.29
C ILE A 310 26.86 -7.32 -25.86
N ASN A 311 27.37 -6.55 -24.89
CA ASN A 311 26.92 -6.61 -23.47
C ASN A 311 25.40 -6.50 -23.36
N GLU A 312 24.79 -7.34 -22.52
CA GLU A 312 23.34 -7.42 -22.30
C GLU A 312 22.70 -6.07 -21.94
N GLU A 313 23.45 -5.15 -21.34
CA GLU A 313 22.99 -3.80 -20.95
C GLU A 313 22.74 -2.86 -22.14
N GLU A 314 23.56 -2.93 -23.18
CA GLU A 314 23.48 -2.05 -24.35
C GLU A 314 22.32 -2.43 -25.28
N ILE A 315 22.06 -3.72 -25.42
CA ILE A 315 20.90 -4.25 -26.18
C ILE A 315 19.58 -3.82 -25.51
N ALA A 316 19.53 -3.86 -24.19
CA ALA A 316 18.35 -3.49 -23.44
C ALA A 316 18.00 -2.01 -23.58
N TYR A 317 19.00 -1.13 -23.61
CA TYR A 317 18.79 0.31 -23.76
C TYR A 317 18.26 0.67 -25.16
N ASP A 318 18.83 0.09 -26.20
CA ASP A 318 18.41 0.31 -27.61
C ASP A 318 17.03 -0.28 -27.87
N PHE A 319 16.70 -1.43 -27.28
CA PHE A 319 15.37 -2.03 -27.39
C PHE A 319 14.28 -1.18 -26.72
N VAL A 320 14.52 -0.71 -25.50
CA VAL A 320 13.60 0.21 -24.78
C VAL A 320 13.41 1.50 -25.59
N SER A 321 14.49 2.04 -26.16
CA SER A 321 14.44 3.24 -27.01
C SER A 321 13.60 3.02 -28.26
N ASN A 322 13.68 1.84 -28.86
CA ASN A 322 12.92 1.49 -30.06
C ASN A 322 11.44 1.20 -29.75
N LEU A 323 11.11 0.58 -28.62
CA LEU A 323 9.71 0.43 -28.17
C LEU A 323 9.04 1.80 -27.93
N ILE A 324 9.79 2.77 -27.38
CA ILE A 324 9.29 4.15 -27.21
C ILE A 324 9.04 4.81 -28.57
N LYS A 325 9.94 4.62 -29.55
CA LYS A 325 9.78 5.13 -30.92
C LYS A 325 8.59 4.49 -31.65
N LEU A 326 8.24 3.24 -31.33
CA LEU A 326 7.09 2.52 -31.87
C LEU A 326 5.76 2.88 -31.17
N GLY A 327 5.77 3.85 -30.23
CA GLY A 327 4.56 4.34 -29.58
C GLY A 327 4.09 3.54 -28.36
N TYR A 328 4.86 2.53 -27.92
CA TYR A 328 4.55 1.84 -26.67
C TYR A 328 4.81 2.77 -25.50
N LYS A 329 3.75 3.16 -24.77
CA LYS A 329 3.86 3.89 -23.51
C LYS A 329 4.36 2.94 -22.44
N LEU A 330 5.68 2.94 -22.24
CA LEU A 330 6.22 2.38 -21.00
C LEU A 330 5.63 3.18 -19.83
N PRO A 331 5.22 2.53 -18.73
CA PRO A 331 4.81 3.28 -17.55
C PRO A 331 5.96 4.21 -17.18
N GLU A 332 5.68 5.53 -17.22
CA GLU A 332 6.69 6.54 -16.88
C GLU A 332 7.33 6.17 -15.54
N PRO A 333 8.67 6.24 -15.43
CA PRO A 333 9.34 6.16 -14.14
C PRO A 333 8.86 7.37 -13.34
N LYS A 334 7.84 7.15 -12.50
CA LYS A 334 7.48 8.13 -11.50
C LYS A 334 8.76 8.38 -10.70
N ASP A 335 9.24 9.61 -10.71
CA ASP A 335 10.43 10.20 -10.11
C ASP A 335 11.32 9.23 -9.28
N PRO A 336 12.58 9.00 -9.66
CA PRO A 336 13.49 8.07 -8.97
C PRO A 336 13.83 8.46 -7.52
N LYS A 337 13.51 9.68 -7.08
CA LYS A 337 13.61 10.14 -5.69
C LYS A 337 12.35 9.84 -4.87
N LYS A 338 11.48 8.96 -5.30
CA LYS A 338 10.19 8.71 -4.64
C LYS A 338 10.36 7.90 -3.36
N ILE A 339 10.38 8.62 -2.35
CA ILE A 339 10.18 8.50 -0.93
C ILE A 339 9.15 7.44 -0.59
N ILE A 340 9.46 6.59 0.39
CA ILE A 340 8.51 5.67 1.01
C ILE A 340 7.33 6.50 1.53
N GLY A 341 6.17 6.33 0.92
CA GLY A 341 4.93 6.89 1.44
C GLY A 341 4.39 5.99 2.53
N MET A 342 4.13 6.57 3.72
CA MET A 342 3.51 5.88 4.86
C MET A 342 2.21 6.59 5.30
N ARG A 343 1.72 7.48 4.46
CA ARG A 343 0.49 8.25 4.70
C ARG A 343 -0.68 7.31 4.98
N TYR A 344 -1.39 7.54 6.08
CA TYR A 344 -2.57 6.76 6.50
C TYR A 344 -2.34 5.25 6.61
N MET A 345 -1.10 4.80 6.87
CA MET A 345 -0.75 3.38 6.82
C MET A 345 -1.63 2.53 7.75
N PHE A 346 -1.87 2.99 8.98
CA PHE A 346 -2.70 2.31 9.99
C PHE A 346 -4.01 3.07 10.28
N ASN A 347 -4.38 4.06 9.47
CA ASN A 347 -5.55 4.88 9.72
C ASN A 347 -6.84 4.05 9.88
N GLY A 348 -7.53 4.21 11.00
CA GLY A 348 -8.78 3.48 11.31
C GLY A 348 -8.59 2.01 11.66
N CYS A 349 -7.39 1.59 12.07
CA CYS A 349 -7.17 0.28 12.71
C CYS A 349 -7.66 0.35 14.16
N SER A 350 -8.97 0.51 14.34
CA SER A 350 -9.58 0.88 15.64
C SER A 350 -9.43 -0.16 16.75
N SER A 351 -9.29 -1.44 16.40
CA SER A 351 -9.07 -2.52 17.36
C SER A 351 -7.60 -2.87 17.60
N LEU A 352 -6.67 -2.19 16.95
CA LEU A 352 -5.24 -2.47 17.07
C LEU A 352 -4.76 -2.11 18.48
N GLU A 353 -4.38 -3.12 19.27
CA GLU A 353 -3.89 -2.98 20.64
C GLU A 353 -2.37 -3.00 20.72
N ARG A 354 -1.74 -3.83 19.89
CA ARG A 354 -0.27 -4.03 19.85
C ARG A 354 0.25 -3.94 18.42
N LEU A 355 1.31 -3.16 18.25
CA LEU A 355 1.99 -2.95 16.97
C LEU A 355 3.49 -3.03 17.17
N ASN A 356 4.14 -4.00 16.54
CA ASN A 356 5.60 -4.16 16.58
C ASN A 356 6.22 -3.51 15.34
N LEU A 357 7.04 -2.47 15.57
CA LEU A 357 7.75 -1.70 14.55
C LEU A 357 9.28 -1.80 14.71
N PHE A 358 9.82 -2.81 15.36
CA PHE A 358 11.21 -2.90 15.81
C PHE A 358 12.24 -2.60 14.70
N ASN A 359 12.04 -3.12 13.48
CA ASN A 359 12.96 -2.91 12.35
C ASN A 359 12.44 -1.89 11.33
N PHE A 360 11.46 -1.07 11.73
CA PHE A 360 10.80 -0.14 10.82
C PHE A 360 11.64 1.14 10.65
N ASN A 361 12.34 1.28 9.53
CA ASN A 361 13.14 2.47 9.23
C ASN A 361 12.32 3.50 8.47
N THR A 362 12.39 4.75 8.90
CA THR A 362 11.66 5.88 8.32
C THR A 362 12.57 6.95 7.72
N GLU A 363 13.87 6.68 7.58
CA GLU A 363 14.88 7.66 7.14
C GLU A 363 14.50 8.39 5.84
N ASN A 364 13.84 7.69 4.93
CA ASN A 364 13.48 8.25 3.62
C ASN A 364 12.00 8.66 3.51
N VAL A 365 11.26 8.61 4.62
CA VAL A 365 9.84 8.99 4.63
C VAL A 365 9.70 10.51 4.64
N LYS A 366 8.89 11.06 3.73
CA LYS A 366 8.54 12.49 3.70
C LYS A 366 7.14 12.78 4.22
N ASN A 367 6.25 11.81 4.20
CA ASN A 367 4.86 12.04 4.57
C ASN A 367 4.36 10.95 5.52
N MET A 368 4.03 11.35 6.75
CA MET A 368 3.44 10.53 7.81
C MET A 368 2.02 10.98 8.18
N ASP A 369 1.35 11.75 7.28
CA ASP A 369 -0.01 12.24 7.49
C ASP A 369 -0.95 11.11 7.91
N GLY A 370 -1.60 11.27 9.06
CA GLY A 370 -2.58 10.34 9.63
C GLY A 370 -2.09 8.90 9.80
N MET A 371 -0.79 8.66 9.95
CA MET A 371 -0.21 7.31 9.96
C MET A 371 -0.90 6.39 10.97
N PHE A 372 -1.20 6.87 12.17
CA PHE A 372 -1.88 6.13 13.24
C PHE A 372 -3.28 6.69 13.56
N LYS A 373 -3.82 7.58 12.72
CA LYS A 373 -5.12 8.22 12.95
C LYS A 373 -6.23 7.20 13.19
N GLY A 374 -6.97 7.35 14.29
CA GLY A 374 -8.10 6.46 14.63
C GLY A 374 -7.68 5.06 15.10
N CYS A 375 -6.46 4.88 15.58
CA CYS A 375 -6.04 3.67 16.29
C CYS A 375 -6.56 3.73 17.73
N LEU A 376 -7.88 3.56 17.90
CA LEU A 376 -8.61 3.84 19.14
C LEU A 376 -8.13 3.00 20.33
N SER A 377 -7.72 1.74 20.08
CA SER A 377 -7.37 0.77 21.12
C SER A 377 -5.87 0.66 21.40
N LEU A 378 -5.02 1.42 20.67
CA LEU A 378 -3.57 1.35 20.80
C LEU A 378 -3.13 1.91 22.15
N LYS A 379 -2.59 1.03 23.02
CA LYS A 379 -2.22 1.39 24.40
C LYS A 379 -0.78 1.87 24.53
N GLU A 380 0.10 1.25 23.76
CA GLU A 380 1.53 1.51 23.74
C GLU A 380 2.03 1.56 22.31
N LEU A 381 2.96 2.47 22.04
CA LEU A 381 3.59 2.61 20.73
C LEU A 381 5.06 2.97 20.90
N ASN A 382 5.94 2.08 20.44
CA ASN A 382 7.36 2.34 20.39
C ASN A 382 7.78 2.79 18.99
N VAL A 383 8.21 4.06 18.90
CA VAL A 383 8.71 4.71 17.67
C VAL A 383 10.15 5.23 17.85
N SER A 384 10.89 4.67 18.80
CA SER A 384 12.26 5.10 19.12
C SER A 384 13.26 4.92 17.96
N ASN A 385 12.95 4.04 17.01
CA ASN A 385 13.73 3.81 15.80
C ASN A 385 13.32 4.68 14.60
N PHE A 386 12.29 5.52 14.75
CA PHE A 386 11.88 6.41 13.67
C PHE A 386 12.89 7.54 13.47
N ASN A 387 13.32 7.73 12.24
CA ASN A 387 14.08 8.89 11.80
C ASN A 387 13.15 9.82 11.01
N THR A 388 12.90 11.01 11.53
CA THR A 388 11.96 11.97 10.93
C THR A 388 12.65 13.16 10.28
N ASN A 389 13.98 13.12 10.10
CA ASN A 389 14.74 14.22 9.55
C ASN A 389 14.30 14.68 8.15
N ASN A 390 13.72 13.77 7.36
CA ASN A 390 13.25 14.05 6.01
C ASN A 390 11.72 14.27 5.91
N VAL A 391 11.00 14.16 7.03
CA VAL A 391 9.53 14.27 7.04
C VAL A 391 9.11 15.74 6.92
N THR A 392 8.16 15.99 6.02
CA THR A 392 7.59 17.33 5.77
C THR A 392 6.13 17.46 6.24
N ILE A 393 5.41 16.35 6.38
CA ILE A 393 3.99 16.32 6.77
C ILE A 393 3.78 15.30 7.89
N MET A 394 3.29 15.78 9.04
CA MET A 394 2.91 14.97 10.21
C MET A 394 1.46 15.26 10.68
N LYS A 395 0.68 15.91 9.82
CA LYS A 395 -0.72 16.22 10.12
C LYS A 395 -1.47 14.99 10.58
N ASP A 396 -2.34 15.11 11.60
CA ASP A 396 -3.19 14.02 12.10
C ASP A 396 -2.44 12.73 12.53
N MET A 397 -1.12 12.72 12.69
CA MET A 397 -0.32 11.48 12.80
C MET A 397 -0.84 10.53 13.89
N PHE A 398 -1.25 11.04 15.04
CA PHE A 398 -1.80 10.29 16.18
C PHE A 398 -3.23 10.69 16.51
N ASN A 399 -3.93 11.37 15.60
CA ASN A 399 -5.29 11.85 15.81
C ASN A 399 -6.24 10.69 16.20
N ASP A 400 -7.02 10.86 17.27
CA ASP A 400 -7.93 9.85 17.84
C ASP A 400 -7.24 8.54 18.31
N CYS A 401 -5.99 8.58 18.76
CA CYS A 401 -5.40 7.48 19.51
C CYS A 401 -5.91 7.51 20.96
N LEU A 402 -7.18 7.13 21.17
CA LEU A 402 -7.91 7.34 22.43
C LEU A 402 -7.30 6.64 23.64
N SER A 403 -6.69 5.46 23.47
CA SER A 403 -6.18 4.61 24.56
C SER A 403 -4.70 4.80 24.86
N LEU A 404 -3.98 5.61 24.06
CA LEU A 404 -2.55 5.82 24.21
C LEU A 404 -2.27 6.67 25.45
N LYS A 405 -1.52 6.11 26.43
CA LYS A 405 -1.25 6.79 27.70
C LYS A 405 0.04 7.56 27.72
N LYS A 406 1.07 7.01 27.08
CA LYS A 406 2.41 7.58 27.05
C LYS A 406 2.96 7.57 25.63
N LEU A 407 3.60 8.66 25.23
CA LEU A 407 4.23 8.76 23.94
C LEU A 407 5.56 9.50 24.05
N ASN A 408 6.64 8.83 23.68
CA ASN A 408 7.97 9.43 23.64
C ASN A 408 8.41 9.68 22.19
N LEU A 409 8.54 10.94 21.83
CA LEU A 409 8.98 11.43 20.53
C LEU A 409 10.30 12.24 20.64
N SER A 410 11.11 11.99 21.67
CA SER A 410 12.40 12.69 21.86
C SER A 410 13.39 12.51 20.70
N ASN A 411 13.21 11.45 19.90
CA ASN A 411 14.00 11.21 18.68
C ASN A 411 13.43 11.89 17.41
N PHE A 412 12.23 12.50 17.50
CA PHE A 412 11.62 13.14 16.33
C PHE A 412 12.23 14.52 16.10
N SER A 413 12.66 14.77 14.87
CA SER A 413 13.00 16.09 14.35
C SER A 413 11.83 16.64 13.54
N ILE A 414 11.46 17.88 13.77
CA ILE A 414 10.45 18.59 12.99
C ILE A 414 11.06 19.68 12.09
N ASN A 415 12.37 19.71 11.91
CA ASN A 415 13.10 20.79 11.21
C ASN A 415 12.63 21.00 9.75
N ASN A 416 12.12 19.97 9.10
CA ASN A 416 11.61 20.04 7.73
C ASN A 416 10.08 19.97 7.66
N VAL A 417 9.40 19.90 8.81
CA VAL A 417 7.93 19.75 8.86
C VAL A 417 7.26 21.10 8.55
N ILE A 418 6.29 21.07 7.64
CA ILE A 418 5.47 22.24 7.26
C ILE A 418 4.00 22.08 7.67
N GLU A 419 3.52 20.84 7.85
CA GLU A 419 2.15 20.53 8.27
C GLU A 419 2.15 19.60 9.48
N ILE A 420 1.59 20.08 10.63
CA ILE A 420 1.54 19.36 11.91
C ILE A 420 0.19 19.52 12.62
N THR A 421 -0.81 20.07 11.93
CA THR A 421 -2.14 20.30 12.49
C THR A 421 -2.75 19.01 13.02
N ASP A 422 -3.49 19.10 14.13
CA ASP A 422 -4.24 17.97 14.74
C ASP A 422 -3.39 16.73 15.08
N MET A 423 -2.05 16.87 15.20
CA MET A 423 -1.15 15.71 15.34
C MET A 423 -1.50 14.79 16.49
N PHE A 424 -1.94 15.32 17.64
CA PHE A 424 -2.35 14.59 18.84
C PHE A 424 -3.85 14.78 19.18
N SER A 425 -4.62 15.38 18.26
CA SER A 425 -6.03 15.66 18.48
C SER A 425 -6.77 14.38 18.88
N GLY A 426 -7.59 14.44 19.95
CA GLY A 426 -8.35 13.28 20.43
C GLY A 426 -7.55 12.23 21.21
N CYS A 427 -6.26 12.42 21.51
CA CYS A 427 -5.52 11.52 22.40
C CYS A 427 -5.99 11.66 23.85
N SER A 428 -7.23 11.24 24.13
CA SER A 428 -7.93 11.55 25.37
C SER A 428 -7.34 10.89 26.62
N SER A 429 -6.65 9.74 26.48
CA SER A 429 -5.99 9.05 27.59
C SER A 429 -4.51 9.43 27.77
N LEU A 430 -3.97 10.31 26.92
CA LEU A 430 -2.55 10.67 26.95
C LEU A 430 -2.22 11.44 28.23
N GLU A 431 -1.39 10.85 29.09
CA GLU A 431 -0.96 11.39 30.38
C GLU A 431 0.44 11.97 30.29
N GLU A 432 1.32 11.35 29.52
CA GLU A 432 2.72 11.73 29.36
C GLU A 432 3.09 11.85 27.87
N LEU A 433 3.60 13.02 27.48
CA LEU A 433 4.08 13.29 26.12
C LEU A 433 5.46 13.94 26.17
N ASN A 434 6.47 13.28 25.58
CA ASN A 434 7.80 13.84 25.43
C ASN A 434 8.03 14.29 23.98
N ILE A 435 8.14 15.60 23.78
CA ILE A 435 8.40 16.29 22.51
C ILE A 435 9.53 17.32 22.66
N GLU A 436 10.52 17.02 23.49
CA GLU A 436 11.60 17.96 23.81
C GLU A 436 12.42 18.45 22.61
N ASN A 437 12.47 17.67 21.53
CA ASN A 437 13.19 18.02 20.30
C ASN A 437 12.32 18.69 19.22
N PHE A 438 11.09 19.11 19.58
CA PHE A 438 10.27 19.91 18.68
C PHE A 438 10.75 21.36 18.63
N ALA A 439 11.76 21.62 17.80
CA ALA A 439 12.47 22.91 17.74
C ALA A 439 12.62 23.43 16.31
N ASP A 440 11.51 23.79 15.65
CA ASP A 440 11.54 24.27 14.26
C ASP A 440 10.92 25.65 14.05
N ASN A 441 11.33 26.29 12.93
CA ASN A 441 10.96 27.65 12.55
C ASN A 441 10.00 27.76 11.36
N ASN A 442 9.67 26.67 10.68
CA ASN A 442 8.96 26.73 9.39
C ASN A 442 7.46 26.45 9.49
N ILE A 443 6.99 26.03 10.67
CA ILE A 443 5.57 25.71 10.89
C ILE A 443 4.75 26.98 10.89
N LYS A 444 3.67 27.01 10.11
CA LYS A 444 2.73 28.14 10.01
C LYS A 444 1.41 27.89 10.73
N ASP A 445 1.05 26.64 10.94
CA ASP A 445 -0.24 26.23 11.51
C ASP A 445 -0.05 25.08 12.50
N ILE A 446 -0.44 25.29 13.75
CA ILE A 446 -0.47 24.28 14.83
C ILE A 446 -1.88 24.11 15.38
N SER A 447 -2.90 24.48 14.59
CA SER A 447 -4.29 24.37 15.02
C SER A 447 -4.64 22.94 15.42
N GLY A 448 -5.37 22.82 16.51
CA GLY A 448 -5.86 21.54 17.04
C GLY A 448 -4.78 20.56 17.50
N MET A 449 -3.49 20.90 17.51
CA MET A 449 -2.40 19.93 17.75
C MET A 449 -2.60 19.10 19.01
N PHE A 450 -3.15 19.68 20.10
CA PHE A 450 -3.48 19.00 21.37
C PHE A 450 -4.98 19.01 21.68
N HIS A 451 -5.82 19.19 20.67
CA HIS A 451 -7.27 19.23 20.81
C HIS A 451 -7.79 17.97 21.50
N LYS A 452 -8.55 18.14 22.62
CA LYS A 452 -9.10 17.04 23.44
C LYS A 452 -8.07 16.05 24.01
N CYS A 453 -6.82 16.45 24.25
CA CYS A 453 -5.90 15.69 25.09
C CYS A 453 -6.33 15.80 26.56
N SER A 454 -7.46 15.19 26.91
CA SER A 454 -8.18 15.47 28.15
C SER A 454 -7.49 14.97 29.42
N SER A 455 -6.59 13.98 29.34
CA SER A 455 -5.84 13.44 30.48
C SER A 455 -4.47 14.08 30.71
N LEU A 456 -3.99 14.90 29.78
CA LEU A 456 -2.68 15.52 29.83
C LEU A 456 -2.64 16.57 30.97
N LYS A 457 -1.75 16.36 31.96
CA LYS A 457 -1.65 17.25 33.15
C LYS A 457 -0.62 18.34 32.97
N GLU A 458 0.48 18.02 32.36
CA GLU A 458 1.61 18.91 32.13
C GLU A 458 2.07 18.78 30.68
N LEU A 459 2.45 19.88 30.06
CA LEU A 459 2.99 19.89 28.71
C LEU A 459 4.12 20.91 28.62
N ASN A 460 5.29 20.43 28.22
CA ASN A 460 6.44 21.29 27.92
C ASN A 460 6.61 21.41 26.40
N ILE A 461 6.34 22.58 25.89
CA ILE A 461 6.53 22.99 24.48
C ILE A 461 7.41 24.22 24.35
N SER A 462 8.23 24.49 25.36
CA SER A 462 9.08 25.68 25.39
C SER A 462 10.13 25.75 24.27
N ASN A 463 10.47 24.60 23.68
CA ASN A 463 11.41 24.50 22.56
C ASN A 463 10.77 24.76 21.19
N LEU A 464 9.44 24.75 21.09
CA LEU A 464 8.74 25.02 19.84
C LEU A 464 8.92 26.49 19.43
N LYS A 465 9.57 26.74 18.31
CA LYS A 465 9.76 28.07 17.75
C LYS A 465 8.56 28.47 16.93
N THR A 466 7.97 29.61 17.24
CA THR A 466 6.66 30.02 16.72
C THR A 466 6.73 31.28 15.85
N ASN A 467 7.91 31.62 15.33
CA ASN A 467 8.14 32.88 14.62
C ASN A 467 7.31 33.10 13.35
N ASN A 468 6.86 32.02 12.73
CA ASN A 468 6.11 32.03 11.45
C ASN A 468 4.66 31.60 11.60
N LEU A 469 4.16 31.40 12.83
CA LEU A 469 2.79 30.93 13.06
C LEU A 469 1.75 31.96 12.62
N ASN A 470 0.74 31.49 11.90
CA ASN A 470 -0.42 32.29 11.56
C ASN A 470 -1.73 31.76 12.17
N ASN A 471 -1.76 30.49 12.62
CA ASN A 471 -2.96 29.85 13.13
C ASN A 471 -2.67 28.97 14.36
N MET A 472 -3.36 29.27 15.47
CA MET A 472 -3.29 28.55 16.74
C MET A 472 -4.70 28.14 17.23
N LYS A 473 -5.69 28.10 16.30
CA LYS A 473 -7.08 27.76 16.61
C LYS A 473 -7.17 26.43 17.34
N GLY A 474 -7.84 26.43 18.50
CA GLY A 474 -8.15 25.22 19.27
C GLY A 474 -6.92 24.43 19.74
N LEU A 475 -5.73 25.02 19.81
CA LEU A 475 -4.47 24.33 20.12
C LEU A 475 -4.58 23.43 21.36
N PHE A 476 -5.23 23.89 22.44
CA PHE A 476 -5.45 23.17 23.69
C PHE A 476 -6.95 22.97 23.99
N TYR A 477 -7.81 23.04 22.97
CA TYR A 477 -9.24 22.87 23.17
C TYR A 477 -9.54 21.55 23.91
N GLY A 478 -10.28 21.61 25.03
CA GLY A 478 -10.71 20.42 25.75
C GLY A 478 -9.60 19.66 26.49
N CYS A 479 -8.45 20.27 26.75
CA CYS A 479 -7.40 19.74 27.63
C CYS A 479 -7.87 19.85 29.09
N LEU A 480 -8.81 18.97 29.48
CA LEU A 480 -9.55 19.10 30.74
C LEU A 480 -8.66 19.04 31.98
N SER A 481 -7.62 18.21 31.96
CA SER A 481 -6.72 17.95 33.10
C SER A 481 -5.47 18.82 33.12
N LEU A 482 -5.27 19.68 32.12
CA LEU A 482 -4.05 20.47 31.99
C LEU A 482 -3.93 21.47 33.15
N GLN A 483 -2.86 21.33 33.94
CA GLN A 483 -2.60 22.15 35.14
C GLN A 483 -1.42 23.08 34.95
N LYS A 484 -0.38 22.64 34.24
CA LYS A 484 0.84 23.39 34.01
C LYS A 484 1.13 23.50 32.51
N LEU A 485 1.29 24.73 32.05
CA LEU A 485 1.59 25.05 30.66
C LEU A 485 2.53 26.27 30.59
N SER A 486 3.65 26.12 29.94
CA SER A 486 4.58 27.22 29.71
C SER A 486 4.60 27.62 28.23
N LEU A 487 4.28 28.89 27.96
CA LEU A 487 4.24 29.49 26.63
C LEU A 487 5.18 30.72 26.51
N ASN A 488 6.15 30.85 27.41
CA ASN A 488 6.98 32.05 27.53
C ASN A 488 7.82 32.34 26.25
N ASN A 489 8.11 31.31 25.46
CA ASN A 489 8.91 31.43 24.23
C ASN A 489 8.04 31.54 22.96
N PHE A 490 6.71 31.60 23.09
CA PHE A 490 5.84 31.76 21.95
C PHE A 490 5.89 33.18 21.39
N ASN A 491 6.22 33.27 20.11
CA ASN A 491 6.08 34.49 19.32
C ASN A 491 4.78 34.46 18.57
N THR A 492 3.90 35.41 18.81
CA THR A 492 2.56 35.45 18.21
C THR A 492 2.36 36.63 17.25
N ASN A 493 3.43 37.30 16.84
CA ASN A 493 3.37 38.54 16.04
C ASN A 493 2.61 38.38 14.72
N THR A 494 2.65 37.19 14.13
CA THR A 494 2.05 36.90 12.82
C THR A 494 0.74 36.08 12.90
N VAL A 495 0.29 35.79 14.13
CA VAL A 495 -0.90 34.96 14.36
C VAL A 495 -2.17 35.76 14.04
N LYS A 496 -3.03 35.15 13.23
CA LYS A 496 -4.32 35.72 12.80
C LYS A 496 -5.52 35.08 13.51
N ASN A 497 -5.38 33.81 13.96
CA ASN A 497 -6.48 33.08 14.59
C ASN A 497 -6.03 32.41 15.89
N MET A 498 -6.66 32.78 17.01
CA MET A 498 -6.48 32.22 18.36
C MET A 498 -7.81 31.67 18.91
N SER A 499 -8.85 31.53 18.06
CA SER A 499 -10.16 31.07 18.52
C SER A 499 -10.07 29.69 19.16
N TYR A 500 -10.85 29.48 20.23
CA TYR A 500 -10.90 28.22 20.98
C TYR A 500 -9.59 27.74 21.59
N MET A 501 -8.51 28.54 21.61
CA MET A 501 -7.17 28.08 21.94
C MET A 501 -7.08 27.33 23.28
N PHE A 502 -7.74 27.81 24.34
CA PHE A 502 -7.79 27.22 25.68
C PHE A 502 -9.20 26.77 26.07
N CYS A 503 -10.14 26.78 25.14
CA CYS A 503 -11.53 26.45 25.41
C CYS A 503 -11.66 25.13 26.15
N GLY A 504 -12.29 25.13 27.34
CA GLY A 504 -12.52 23.94 28.17
C GLY A 504 -11.30 23.42 28.92
N CYS A 505 -10.23 24.21 29.10
CA CYS A 505 -9.10 23.87 29.99
C CYS A 505 -9.52 24.06 31.46
N LYS A 506 -10.32 23.12 31.95
CA LYS A 506 -11.03 23.27 33.27
C LYS A 506 -10.09 23.21 34.46
N SER A 507 -8.93 22.57 34.38
CA SER A 507 -7.99 22.41 35.51
C SER A 507 -6.86 23.43 35.50
N LEU A 508 -6.77 24.29 34.49
CA LEU A 508 -5.73 25.31 34.35
C LEU A 508 -6.02 26.44 35.36
N LYS A 509 -5.11 26.64 36.32
CA LYS A 509 -5.27 27.63 37.39
C LYS A 509 -4.62 28.98 37.07
N GLU A 510 -3.48 28.93 36.43
CA GLU A 510 -2.67 30.10 36.11
C GLU A 510 -2.23 30.01 34.64
N LEU A 511 -2.25 31.13 33.95
CA LEU A 511 -1.79 31.22 32.58
C LEU A 511 -1.06 32.56 32.34
N ASN A 512 0.25 32.47 32.14
CA ASN A 512 1.04 33.62 31.76
C ASN A 512 1.24 33.62 30.24
N ILE A 513 0.61 34.58 29.59
CA ILE A 513 0.70 34.88 28.16
C ILE A 513 1.00 36.36 27.91
N SER A 514 1.69 36.97 28.85
CA SER A 514 2.10 38.40 28.75
C SER A 514 3.01 38.68 27.56
N ASN A 515 3.69 37.67 27.04
CA ASN A 515 4.50 37.75 25.82
C ASN A 515 3.68 37.71 24.51
N PHE A 516 2.38 37.44 24.58
CA PHE A 516 1.56 37.37 23.37
C PHE A 516 1.30 38.77 22.80
N ILE A 517 1.61 38.93 21.54
CA ILE A 517 1.33 40.13 20.74
C ILE A 517 0.17 39.79 19.81
N THR A 518 -0.92 40.54 19.88
CA THR A 518 -2.18 40.22 19.20
C THR A 518 -2.58 41.23 18.14
N ASN A 519 -1.61 42.03 17.65
CA ASN A 519 -1.87 43.09 16.69
C ASN A 519 -2.52 42.65 15.38
N ASP A 520 -2.18 41.42 14.90
CA ASP A 520 -2.67 40.85 13.64
C ASP A 520 -3.82 39.86 13.83
N VAL A 521 -4.22 39.60 15.09
CA VAL A 521 -5.28 38.63 15.39
C VAL A 521 -6.63 39.17 14.97
N LYS A 522 -7.37 38.30 14.21
CA LYS A 522 -8.71 38.58 13.71
C LYS A 522 -9.80 37.85 14.51
N ASP A 523 -9.49 36.66 15.03
CA ASP A 523 -10.46 35.81 15.72
C ASP A 523 -9.91 35.30 17.07
N MET A 524 -10.54 35.71 18.16
CA MET A 524 -10.31 35.29 19.55
C MET A 524 -11.56 34.64 20.17
N SER A 525 -12.57 34.30 19.35
CA SER A 525 -13.83 33.74 19.85
C SER A 525 -13.58 32.47 20.67
N TYR A 526 -14.29 32.34 21.80
CA TYR A 526 -14.20 31.20 22.71
C TYR A 526 -12.80 30.91 23.28
N MET A 527 -11.82 31.82 23.20
CA MET A 527 -10.41 31.54 23.53
C MET A 527 -10.25 30.94 24.94
N PHE A 528 -10.94 31.45 25.96
CA PHE A 528 -10.91 30.97 27.36
C PHE A 528 -12.27 30.40 27.82
N TYR A 529 -13.15 30.07 26.88
CA TYR A 529 -14.49 29.57 27.21
C TYR A 529 -14.41 28.35 28.13
N ARG A 530 -15.16 28.41 29.28
CA ARG A 530 -15.18 27.36 30.30
C ARG A 530 -13.82 26.96 30.90
N CYS A 531 -12.88 27.89 31.03
CA CYS A 531 -11.68 27.73 31.88
C CYS A 531 -12.03 28.00 33.35
N SER A 532 -12.86 27.12 33.94
CA SER A 532 -13.54 27.37 35.21
C SER A 532 -12.64 27.41 36.45
N SER A 533 -11.40 26.94 36.39
CA SER A 533 -10.44 27.02 37.49
C SER A 533 -9.38 28.12 37.31
N LEU A 534 -9.43 28.89 36.22
CA LEU A 534 -8.44 29.91 35.95
C LEU A 534 -8.61 31.11 36.89
N ASN A 535 -7.67 31.30 37.79
CA ASN A 535 -7.70 32.34 38.79
C ASN A 535 -6.80 33.51 38.45
N ASP A 536 -5.75 33.26 37.68
CA ASP A 536 -4.84 34.32 37.23
C ASP A 536 -4.60 34.22 35.72
N LEU A 537 -4.80 35.35 35.05
CA LEU A 537 -4.63 35.50 33.59
C LEU A 537 -4.03 36.86 33.29
N ASN A 538 -2.79 36.86 32.78
CA ASN A 538 -2.12 38.09 32.36
C ASN A 538 -2.25 38.27 30.83
N ILE A 539 -3.09 39.23 30.45
CA ILE A 539 -3.36 39.64 29.07
C ILE A 539 -3.06 41.12 28.83
N SER A 540 -2.13 41.66 29.60
CA SER A 540 -1.82 43.11 29.59
C SER A 540 -1.34 43.65 28.23
N ASN A 541 -0.74 42.76 27.39
CA ASN A 541 -0.22 43.11 26.08
C ASN A 541 -1.21 42.79 24.92
N PHE A 542 -2.45 42.38 25.24
CA PHE A 542 -3.41 42.12 24.19
C PHE A 542 -3.92 43.42 23.56
N ASN A 543 -3.73 43.53 22.26
CA ASN A 543 -4.32 44.57 21.43
C ASN A 543 -5.52 43.98 20.68
N THR A 544 -6.72 44.49 20.94
CA THR A 544 -7.97 44.01 20.34
C THR A 544 -8.49 44.88 19.21
N ASN A 545 -7.74 45.89 18.78
CA ASN A 545 -8.20 46.86 17.79
C ASN A 545 -8.51 46.24 16.44
N ASN A 546 -7.80 45.18 16.05
CA ASN A 546 -7.98 44.48 14.78
C ASN A 546 -8.81 43.21 14.90
N VAL A 547 -9.33 42.88 16.12
CA VAL A 547 -10.09 41.68 16.37
C VAL A 547 -11.53 41.86 15.83
N GLU A 548 -11.90 41.01 14.89
CA GLU A 548 -13.23 40.99 14.27
C GLU A 548 -14.20 40.16 15.10
N GLU A 549 -13.76 38.96 15.58
CA GLU A 549 -14.55 38.01 16.35
C GLU A 549 -13.96 37.76 17.74
N MET A 550 -14.73 38.01 18.83
CA MET A 550 -14.33 37.69 20.21
C MET A 550 -15.48 37.14 21.06
N ARG A 551 -16.54 36.64 20.44
CA ARG A 551 -17.72 36.10 21.14
C ARG A 551 -17.34 35.04 22.15
N TYR A 552 -17.96 35.08 23.34
CA TYR A 552 -17.80 34.08 24.39
C TYR A 552 -16.37 33.87 24.88
N MET A 553 -15.45 34.81 24.62
CA MET A 553 -14.02 34.66 24.92
C MET A 553 -13.76 34.34 26.40
N PHE A 554 -14.51 34.98 27.33
CA PHE A 554 -14.37 34.85 28.78
C PHE A 554 -15.54 34.15 29.47
N THR A 555 -16.48 33.61 28.73
CA THR A 555 -17.66 32.92 29.29
C THR A 555 -17.26 31.67 30.04
N GLY A 556 -17.77 31.53 31.29
CA GLY A 556 -17.45 30.40 32.16
C GLY A 556 -16.09 30.49 32.87
N LEU A 557 -15.43 31.65 32.87
CA LEU A 557 -14.39 31.99 33.84
C LEU A 557 -15.00 32.24 35.23
N PRO A 558 -14.21 32.14 36.33
CA PRO A 558 -14.60 32.60 37.64
C PRO A 558 -15.04 34.05 37.62
N ASP A 559 -16.08 34.42 38.39
CA ASP A 559 -16.69 35.75 38.36
C ASP A 559 -15.71 36.84 38.80
N ASP A 560 -14.86 36.56 39.82
CA ASP A 560 -13.82 37.49 40.27
C ASP A 560 -12.80 37.81 39.15
N LEU A 561 -12.39 36.81 38.38
CA LEU A 561 -11.49 37.01 37.25
C LEU A 561 -12.15 37.80 36.12
N LYS A 562 -13.45 37.49 35.82
CA LYS A 562 -14.20 38.29 34.84
C LYS A 562 -14.33 39.73 35.24
N LEU A 563 -14.60 39.99 36.52
CA LEU A 563 -14.68 41.36 37.04
C LEU A 563 -13.33 42.08 36.95
N LYS A 564 -12.23 41.39 37.33
CA LYS A 564 -10.85 41.91 37.20
C LYS A 564 -10.57 42.30 35.75
N ILE A 565 -10.89 41.43 34.77
CA ILE A 565 -10.69 41.69 33.34
C ILE A 565 -11.50 42.91 32.88
N LYS A 566 -12.80 42.98 33.23
CA LYS A 566 -13.70 44.09 32.88
C LYS A 566 -13.21 45.45 33.44
N THR A 567 -12.65 45.45 34.66
CA THR A 567 -12.18 46.67 35.30
C THR A 567 -10.81 47.14 34.77
N GLN A 568 -9.90 46.20 34.48
CA GLN A 568 -8.54 46.52 34.04
C GLN A 568 -8.45 46.83 32.56
N TYR A 569 -9.28 46.20 31.72
CA TYR A 569 -9.15 46.26 30.26
C TYR A 569 -10.47 46.70 29.60
N LYS A 570 -10.58 47.98 29.27
CA LYS A 570 -11.79 48.61 28.74
C LYS A 570 -12.09 48.32 27.24
N ASN A 571 -11.21 47.63 26.54
CA ASN A 571 -11.27 47.48 25.09
C ASN A 571 -11.95 46.16 24.61
N TYR A 572 -12.52 45.36 25.54
CA TYR A 572 -13.20 44.14 25.17
C TYR A 572 -14.69 44.40 24.89
N LYS A 573 -15.24 43.82 23.83
CA LYS A 573 -16.66 43.88 23.48
C LYS A 573 -17.50 43.09 24.49
N GLU A 574 -18.75 43.52 24.74
CA GLU A 574 -19.69 42.79 25.64
C GLU A 574 -19.89 41.30 25.22
N GLU A 575 -19.90 41.03 23.93
CA GLU A 575 -20.02 39.66 23.38
C GLU A 575 -18.92 38.68 23.86
N ALA A 576 -17.79 39.19 24.32
CA ALA A 576 -16.70 38.39 24.89
C ALA A 576 -17.09 37.74 26.24
N PHE A 577 -18.08 38.29 26.95
CA PHE A 577 -18.49 37.88 28.28
C PHE A 577 -19.85 37.15 28.32
N LEU A 578 -20.58 37.14 27.20
CA LEU A 578 -21.85 36.43 27.07
C LEU A 578 -21.72 34.94 27.30
#